data_6b71238fb9fd38299035f602610a5116
#
_entry.id   6b71238fb9fd38299035f602610a5116
#
_cell.length_a   1.000
_cell.length_b   1.000
_cell.length_c   1.000
_cell.angle_alpha   90.00
_cell.angle_beta   90.00
_cell.angle_gamma   90.00
#
_symmetry.space_group_name_H-M   'P 1'
#
loop_
_entity.id
_entity.type
_entity.pdbx_description
1 polymer ?
#
loop_
_entity_poly.entity_id
_entity_poly.type
_entity_poly.pdbx_seq_one_letter_code
_entity_poly.pdbx_strand_id
1 'polypeptide(L)'
;MILSENRFPLFRIMLYKPDIATFGAAINVSANAVTHGTKIGTSVKVAVIQVKRGIGDVIWHLPFIQAIAAAAPSGQVTFLAPPSSRAEELLTADPSVAETIYFEHGGSELKRAVNLLKLAALLRWQRFDKVFVLDRTLRPALAARLAGVPERIGLGLGAQRYFITNPGIDQSHFHDQPVDWLVALMAAAKVPFASTEPDLRLPTSTLTAIREKFAAAPRPWIALGLGASHPDKDWSDTHWAEFLAGLRQRIQGTVFMVGGSMNSARGQNFIAQSAGAPVINGCDLRLTEAAALLRLADLFAGPSSAPMNLAVAGGTDAFGLFGSTPVLKYSKRIHAIVPPGGPSPDGMKRILPAQALEQMAPYLTRAKGA
;
A
#
# COMPACT_ATOMS: atom_id res chain seq x y z
N MET A 1 35.98 11.32 -45.90
CA MET A 1 35.26 12.23 -46.79
C MET A 1 33.83 11.81 -46.69
N ILE A 2 32.98 12.41 -45.93
CA ILE A 2 32.35 13.69 -45.79
C ILE A 2 31.80 13.79 -44.36
N LEU A 3 32.14 14.86 -43.67
CA LEU A 3 31.57 15.35 -42.43
C LEU A 3 30.13 15.85 -42.73
N SER A 4 29.14 15.54 -41.88
CA SER A 4 27.93 16.33 -41.80
C SER A 4 27.62 16.65 -40.35
N GLU A 5 27.64 17.92 -40.10
CA GLU A 5 27.39 18.62 -38.85
C GLU A 5 25.98 18.32 -38.31
N ASN A 6 25.88 17.94 -37.04
CA ASN A 6 24.63 17.99 -36.28
C ASN A 6 24.60 19.26 -35.44
N ARG A 7 23.88 20.27 -35.92
CA ARG A 7 23.50 21.45 -35.14
C ARG A 7 22.30 21.12 -34.27
N PHE A 8 22.46 21.21 -32.97
CA PHE A 8 21.37 21.29 -32.02
C PHE A 8 20.72 22.67 -32.06
N PRO A 9 19.41 22.82 -32.17
CA PRO A 9 18.75 24.07 -31.84
C PRO A 9 18.34 24.04 -30.36
N LEU A 10 18.98 24.88 -29.60
CA LEU A 10 18.66 25.26 -28.26
C LEU A 10 17.35 26.08 -28.21
N PHE A 11 16.49 25.71 -27.28
CA PHE A 11 15.53 26.54 -26.54
C PHE A 11 14.61 27.50 -27.31
N ARG A 12 13.37 27.06 -27.45
CA ARG A 12 12.22 27.99 -27.40
C ARG A 12 11.23 27.47 -26.37
N ILE A 13 11.45 27.82 -25.09
CA ILE A 13 10.45 27.64 -24.03
C ILE A 13 9.35 28.64 -24.28
N MET A 14 8.23 28.18 -24.81
CA MET A 14 6.98 28.93 -24.81
C MET A 14 6.45 28.91 -23.37
N LEU A 15 6.55 30.03 -22.69
CA LEU A 15 5.86 30.32 -21.43
C LEU A 15 4.36 30.33 -21.69
N TYR A 16 3.71 29.21 -21.44
CA TYR A 16 2.26 29.15 -21.33
C TYR A 16 1.90 29.77 -19.98
N LYS A 17 1.34 30.98 -19.99
CA LYS A 17 0.68 31.58 -18.83
C LYS A 17 -0.59 30.76 -18.57
N PRO A 18 -0.75 30.09 -17.42
CA PRO A 18 -2.05 29.54 -17.05
C PRO A 18 -2.96 30.71 -16.69
N ASP A 19 -4.14 30.70 -17.29
CA ASP A 19 -5.21 31.67 -17.04
C ASP A 19 -5.72 31.50 -15.60
N ILE A 20 -5.47 32.50 -14.76
CA ILE A 20 -5.76 32.49 -13.31
C ILE A 20 -7.28 32.56 -13.03
N ALA A 21 -8.11 32.67 -14.06
CA ALA A 21 -9.55 32.91 -13.93
C ALA A 21 -10.41 31.64 -13.68
N THR A 22 -9.88 30.43 -13.80
CA THR A 22 -10.69 29.19 -13.70
C THR A 22 -10.48 28.37 -12.41
N PHE A 23 -9.67 28.84 -11.45
CA PHE A 23 -9.44 28.16 -10.16
C PHE A 23 -10.18 28.78 -8.96
N GLY A 24 -11.12 29.70 -9.21
CA GLY A 24 -11.80 30.49 -8.19
C GLY A 24 -13.19 30.02 -7.76
N ALA A 25 -13.62 28.81 -8.05
CA ALA A 25 -14.99 28.38 -7.73
C ALA A 25 -15.01 27.00 -7.06
N ALA A 26 -14.68 26.93 -5.80
CA ALA A 26 -15.18 25.95 -4.80
C ALA A 26 -14.40 26.02 -3.48
N ILE A 27 -14.38 27.15 -2.79
CA ILE A 27 -14.14 27.17 -1.34
C ILE A 27 -15.08 28.20 -0.73
N ASN A 28 -16.27 27.74 -0.32
CA ASN A 28 -17.11 28.45 0.62
C ASN A 28 -16.75 27.95 2.02
N VAL A 29 -15.86 28.64 2.71
CA VAL A 29 -15.62 28.48 4.14
C VAL A 29 -16.28 29.67 4.85
N SER A 30 -17.32 29.35 5.60
CA SER A 30 -18.00 30.24 6.52
C SER A 30 -17.00 30.75 7.57
N ALA A 31 -16.71 32.06 7.52
CA ALA A 31 -15.91 32.75 8.52
C ALA A 31 -16.80 33.07 9.73
N ASN A 32 -16.55 32.35 10.86
CA ASN A 32 -16.95 32.87 12.17
C ASN A 32 -15.69 33.29 12.92
N ALA A 33 -15.54 34.59 13.05
CA ALA A 33 -14.50 35.25 13.81
C ALA A 33 -14.69 35.01 15.32
N VAL A 34 -13.66 34.47 15.97
CA VAL A 34 -13.42 34.69 17.42
C VAL A 34 -11.97 35.13 17.59
N THR A 35 -11.82 36.40 17.93
CA THR A 35 -10.58 37.02 18.36
C THR A 35 -10.15 36.48 19.72
N HIS A 36 -8.99 35.82 19.78
CA HIS A 36 -8.09 35.89 20.94
C HIS A 36 -6.66 35.69 20.45
N GLY A 37 -5.84 36.71 20.69
CA GLY A 37 -4.43 36.73 20.31
C GLY A 37 -3.61 35.68 21.07
N THR A 38 -3.24 34.63 20.36
CA THR A 38 -2.15 33.75 20.74
C THR A 38 -1.18 33.71 19.57
N LYS A 39 0.10 33.92 19.80
CA LYS A 39 1.15 33.78 18.79
C LYS A 39 0.93 32.46 18.05
N ILE A 40 0.56 32.55 16.78
CA ILE A 40 0.47 31.38 15.88
C ILE A 40 1.90 30.88 15.71
N GLY A 41 2.29 29.90 16.52
CA GLY A 41 3.46 29.09 16.26
C GLY A 41 3.22 28.40 14.93
N THR A 42 4.07 28.65 13.93
CA THR A 42 4.02 27.96 12.64
C THR A 42 4.16 26.46 12.91
N SER A 43 3.05 25.74 12.77
CA SER A 43 3.05 24.27 12.93
C SER A 43 4.00 23.66 11.88
N VAL A 44 4.99 22.89 12.34
CA VAL A 44 5.96 22.20 11.47
C VAL A 44 5.20 21.25 10.55
N LYS A 45 5.30 21.49 9.24
CA LYS A 45 4.66 20.69 8.20
C LYS A 45 5.55 19.50 7.80
N VAL A 46 5.06 18.29 8.02
CA VAL A 46 5.80 17.05 7.73
C VAL A 46 5.15 16.32 6.56
N ALA A 47 5.96 15.95 5.57
CA ALA A 47 5.52 15.10 4.47
C ALA A 47 6.21 13.73 4.50
N VAL A 48 5.50 12.70 4.05
CA VAL A 48 6.02 11.35 3.85
C VAL A 48 5.81 10.95 2.40
N ILE A 49 6.89 10.59 1.70
CA ILE A 49 6.88 10.24 0.28
C ILE A 49 7.14 8.74 0.09
N GLN A 50 6.19 8.08 -0.58
CA GLN A 50 6.31 6.72 -1.08
C GLN A 50 6.31 6.74 -2.61
N VAL A 51 7.27 6.09 -3.27
CA VAL A 51 7.27 5.95 -4.75
C VAL A 51 6.73 4.60 -5.23
N LYS A 52 6.58 3.64 -4.34
CA LYS A 52 5.99 2.35 -4.66
C LYS A 52 4.51 2.50 -5.00
N ARG A 53 4.05 1.73 -6.01
CA ARG A 53 2.77 1.94 -6.69
C ARG A 53 1.62 1.07 -6.20
N GLY A 54 1.93 0.04 -5.42
CA GLY A 54 0.95 -0.96 -5.00
C GLY A 54 0.13 -0.52 -3.79
N ILE A 55 -1.13 -0.96 -3.75
CA ILE A 55 -1.98 -0.87 -2.57
C ILE A 55 -1.30 -1.54 -1.36
N GLY A 56 -0.72 -2.73 -1.57
CA GLY A 56 0.00 -3.45 -0.53
C GLY A 56 1.21 -2.70 0.00
N ASP A 57 1.85 -1.85 -0.83
CA ASP A 57 2.98 -1.02 -0.40
C ASP A 57 2.55 0.04 0.61
N VAL A 58 1.35 0.62 0.49
CA VAL A 58 0.80 1.54 1.49
C VAL A 58 0.64 0.84 2.83
N ILE A 59 0.17 -0.39 2.79
CA ILE A 59 -0.13 -1.17 4.00
C ILE A 59 1.13 -1.44 4.84
N TRP A 60 2.20 -1.97 4.24
CA TRP A 60 3.39 -2.25 5.04
C TRP A 60 4.23 -0.99 5.35
N HIS A 61 3.97 0.15 4.68
CA HIS A 61 4.48 1.46 5.09
C HIS A 61 3.68 2.09 6.24
N LEU A 62 2.44 1.67 6.47
CA LEU A 62 1.51 2.30 7.40
C LEU A 62 2.06 2.46 8.82
N PRO A 63 2.70 1.44 9.45
CA PRO A 63 3.28 1.61 10.80
C PRO A 63 4.33 2.73 10.86
N PHE A 64 5.11 2.90 9.80
CA PHE A 64 6.14 3.94 9.71
C PHE A 64 5.52 5.33 9.50
N ILE A 65 4.48 5.43 8.67
CA ILE A 65 3.71 6.66 8.47
C ILE A 65 3.10 7.12 9.80
N GLN A 66 2.46 6.20 10.53
CA GLN A 66 1.84 6.47 11.83
C GLN A 66 2.89 6.88 12.88
N ALA A 67 4.06 6.23 12.91
CA ALA A 67 5.15 6.58 13.82
C ALA A 67 5.72 7.98 13.51
N ILE A 68 5.93 8.31 12.24
CA ILE A 68 6.39 9.65 11.83
C ILE A 68 5.35 10.71 12.19
N ALA A 69 4.07 10.42 11.98
CA ALA A 69 2.97 11.31 12.37
C ALA A 69 2.93 11.54 13.88
N ALA A 70 3.06 10.48 14.68
CA ALA A 70 3.09 10.57 16.14
C ALA A 70 4.29 11.40 16.67
N ALA A 71 5.41 11.39 15.93
CA ALA A 71 6.58 12.22 16.25
C ALA A 71 6.49 13.64 15.68
N ALA A 72 5.53 13.93 14.80
CA ALA A 72 5.31 15.28 14.27
C ALA A 72 4.58 16.16 15.29
N PRO A 73 4.90 17.47 15.39
CA PRO A 73 4.25 18.38 16.35
C PRO A 73 2.72 18.47 16.20
N SER A 74 2.20 18.27 14.98
CA SER A 74 0.76 18.24 14.71
C SER A 74 0.10 16.88 14.99
N GLY A 75 0.88 15.83 15.22
CA GLY A 75 0.38 14.45 15.25
C GLY A 75 -0.02 13.89 13.88
N GLN A 76 0.24 14.63 12.80
CA GLN A 76 -0.20 14.30 11.45
C GLN A 76 0.88 14.55 10.40
N VAL A 77 0.76 13.86 9.27
CA VAL A 77 1.60 14.06 8.09
C VAL A 77 0.77 14.24 6.82
N THR A 78 1.33 14.90 5.82
CA THR A 78 0.84 14.83 4.43
C THR A 78 1.52 13.64 3.76
N PHE A 79 0.72 12.70 3.23
CA PHE A 79 1.23 11.53 2.54
C PHE A 79 1.27 11.73 1.04
N LEU A 80 2.43 11.54 0.42
CA LEU A 80 2.61 11.66 -1.03
C LEU A 80 2.86 10.28 -1.63
N ALA A 81 2.03 9.87 -2.59
CA ALA A 81 2.12 8.55 -3.22
C ALA A 81 1.69 8.61 -4.70
N PRO A 82 2.03 7.58 -5.53
CA PRO A 82 1.46 7.46 -6.87
C PRO A 82 -0.05 7.16 -6.83
N PRO A 83 -0.84 7.62 -7.83
CA PRO A 83 -2.30 7.41 -7.86
C PRO A 83 -2.72 5.93 -7.78
N SER A 84 -1.93 5.03 -8.38
CA SER A 84 -2.20 3.59 -8.37
C SER A 84 -2.11 2.94 -6.98
N SER A 85 -1.56 3.63 -5.99
CA SER A 85 -1.55 3.21 -4.58
C SER A 85 -2.94 3.28 -3.94
N ARG A 86 -3.85 4.10 -4.47
CA ARG A 86 -5.18 4.41 -3.92
C ARG A 86 -5.13 4.83 -2.44
N ALA A 87 -4.05 5.50 -2.05
CA ALA A 87 -3.76 5.83 -0.67
C ALA A 87 -4.82 6.73 -0.02
N GLU A 88 -5.37 7.70 -0.77
CA GLU A 88 -6.42 8.59 -0.28
C GLU A 88 -7.65 7.80 0.20
N GLU A 89 -8.10 6.81 -0.59
CA GLU A 89 -9.23 5.95 -0.23
C GLU A 89 -8.93 5.07 0.99
N LEU A 90 -7.70 4.55 1.09
CA LEU A 90 -7.30 3.68 2.20
C LEU A 90 -7.11 4.45 3.51
N LEU A 91 -6.56 5.66 3.45
CA LEU A 91 -6.12 6.41 4.63
C LEU A 91 -7.13 7.48 5.09
N THR A 92 -8.29 7.54 4.45
CA THR A 92 -9.31 8.57 4.73
C THR A 92 -9.81 8.55 6.20
N ALA A 93 -9.72 7.41 6.89
CA ALA A 93 -10.09 7.26 8.30
C ALA A 93 -8.87 7.25 9.24
N ASP A 94 -7.65 7.39 8.72
CA ASP A 94 -6.44 7.40 9.56
C ASP A 94 -6.14 8.81 10.07
N PRO A 95 -6.26 9.09 11.38
CA PRO A 95 -6.02 10.41 11.93
C PRO A 95 -4.55 10.85 11.84
N SER A 96 -3.63 9.94 11.55
CA SER A 96 -2.21 10.24 11.34
C SER A 96 -1.94 10.94 9.99
N VAL A 97 -2.89 10.87 9.05
CA VAL A 97 -2.75 11.43 7.71
C VAL A 97 -3.73 12.59 7.53
N ALA A 98 -3.20 13.81 7.48
CA ALA A 98 -4.02 15.01 7.28
C ALA A 98 -4.52 15.14 5.84
N GLU A 99 -3.68 14.72 4.88
CA GLU A 99 -3.93 14.84 3.45
C GLU A 99 -3.12 13.80 2.68
N THR A 100 -3.69 13.29 1.59
CA THR A 100 -2.98 12.48 0.60
C THR A 100 -2.84 13.28 -0.70
N ILE A 101 -1.61 13.41 -1.20
CA ILE A 101 -1.32 14.09 -2.46
C ILE A 101 -0.74 13.08 -3.44
N TYR A 102 -1.32 13.02 -4.64
CA TYR A 102 -0.80 12.15 -5.68
C TYR A 102 0.25 12.85 -6.54
N PHE A 103 1.29 12.10 -6.88
CA PHE A 103 2.32 12.55 -7.80
C PHE A 103 2.70 11.44 -8.79
N GLU A 104 3.10 11.85 -9.98
CA GLU A 104 3.57 10.93 -11.01
C GLU A 104 5.08 10.72 -10.93
N HIS A 105 5.49 9.48 -11.11
CA HIS A 105 6.90 9.13 -11.22
C HIS A 105 7.11 8.02 -12.26
N GLY A 106 8.33 7.96 -12.86
CA GLY A 106 8.67 6.97 -13.88
C GLY A 106 8.42 7.45 -15.32
N GLY A 107 8.46 6.54 -16.28
CA GLY A 107 8.36 6.83 -17.71
C GLY A 107 9.73 6.98 -18.39
N SER A 108 9.77 7.59 -19.59
CA SER A 108 11.00 7.93 -20.30
C SER A 108 11.87 8.90 -19.49
N GLU A 109 13.15 9.07 -19.83
CA GLU A 109 14.04 9.97 -19.10
C GLU A 109 13.53 11.42 -19.08
N LEU A 110 13.00 11.91 -20.21
CA LEU A 110 12.38 13.24 -20.25
C LEU A 110 11.16 13.33 -19.32
N LYS A 111 10.28 12.32 -19.33
CA LYS A 111 9.12 12.28 -18.43
C LYS A 111 9.53 12.23 -16.96
N ARG A 112 10.60 11.48 -16.65
CA ARG A 112 11.16 11.41 -15.28
C ARG A 112 11.74 12.76 -14.84
N ALA A 113 12.41 13.51 -15.72
CA ALA A 113 12.89 14.85 -15.41
C ALA A 113 11.74 15.84 -15.19
N VAL A 114 10.72 15.82 -16.02
CA VAL A 114 9.51 16.64 -15.84
C VAL A 114 8.79 16.29 -14.52
N ASN A 115 8.62 15.01 -14.21
CA ASN A 115 7.98 14.58 -12.97
C ASN A 115 8.78 14.99 -11.73
N LEU A 116 10.13 14.96 -11.80
CA LEU A 116 10.99 15.47 -10.74
C LEU A 116 10.74 16.97 -10.48
N LEU A 117 10.69 17.79 -11.54
CA LEU A 117 10.42 19.24 -11.42
C LEU A 117 9.02 19.53 -10.90
N LYS A 118 8.02 18.76 -11.35
CA LYS A 118 6.64 18.87 -10.82
C LYS A 118 6.59 18.56 -9.33
N LEU A 119 7.27 17.48 -8.89
CA LEU A 119 7.36 17.13 -7.47
C LEU A 119 8.08 18.23 -6.68
N ALA A 120 9.19 18.77 -7.18
CA ALA A 120 9.90 19.86 -6.53
C ALA A 120 9.03 21.11 -6.40
N ALA A 121 8.30 21.49 -7.46
CA ALA A 121 7.35 22.61 -7.43
C ALA A 121 6.21 22.39 -6.42
N LEU A 122 5.66 21.18 -6.37
CA LEU A 122 4.64 20.80 -5.40
C LEU A 122 5.15 20.94 -3.95
N LEU A 123 6.31 20.36 -3.65
CA LEU A 123 6.92 20.44 -2.31
C LEU A 123 7.23 21.88 -1.91
N ARG A 124 7.72 22.70 -2.84
CA ARG A 124 7.96 24.14 -2.62
C ARG A 124 6.67 24.92 -2.35
N TRP A 125 5.61 24.64 -3.11
CA TRP A 125 4.31 25.31 -2.94
C TRP A 125 3.67 24.96 -1.59
N GLN A 126 3.75 23.69 -1.19
CA GLN A 126 3.24 23.18 0.07
C GLN A 126 4.04 23.68 1.30
N ARG A 127 5.28 24.17 1.11
CA ARG A 127 6.16 24.70 2.17
C ARG A 127 6.39 23.71 3.31
N PHE A 128 6.74 22.48 3.00
CA PHE A 128 7.10 21.51 4.02
C PHE A 128 8.41 21.86 4.71
N ASP A 129 8.43 21.72 6.03
CA ASP A 129 9.64 21.89 6.86
C ASP A 129 10.47 20.61 6.89
N LYS A 130 9.78 19.46 6.83
CA LYS A 130 10.41 18.15 6.91
C LYS A 130 9.78 17.19 5.91
N VAL A 131 10.60 16.41 5.22
CA VAL A 131 10.19 15.37 4.27
C VAL A 131 10.88 14.06 4.61
N PHE A 132 10.10 12.99 4.77
CA PHE A 132 10.58 11.61 4.86
C PHE A 132 10.43 10.93 3.49
N VAL A 133 11.50 10.29 3.00
CA VAL A 133 11.50 9.49 1.78
C VAL A 133 11.66 8.02 2.17
N LEU A 134 10.59 7.23 2.05
CA LEU A 134 10.56 5.83 2.51
C LEU A 134 11.21 4.84 1.54
N ASP A 135 11.76 5.31 0.45
CA ASP A 135 12.40 4.50 -0.58
C ASP A 135 13.86 4.88 -0.79
N ARG A 136 14.67 3.96 -1.31
CA ARG A 136 16.07 4.23 -1.68
C ARG A 136 16.23 5.04 -2.97
N THR A 137 15.15 5.45 -3.59
CA THR A 137 15.18 6.20 -4.85
C THR A 137 15.67 7.63 -4.64
N LEU A 138 16.56 8.05 -5.53
CA LEU A 138 17.21 9.37 -5.51
C LEU A 138 16.22 10.52 -5.72
N ARG A 139 15.29 10.38 -6.67
CA ARG A 139 14.49 11.50 -7.21
C ARG A 139 13.66 12.26 -6.18
N PRO A 140 12.94 11.62 -5.24
CA PRO A 140 12.21 12.36 -4.21
C PRO A 140 13.10 13.19 -3.29
N ALA A 141 14.27 12.65 -2.91
CA ALA A 141 15.24 13.39 -2.09
C ALA A 141 15.81 14.59 -2.85
N LEU A 142 16.12 14.41 -4.15
CA LEU A 142 16.55 15.50 -5.03
C LEU A 142 15.45 16.56 -5.21
N ALA A 143 14.19 16.14 -5.41
CA ALA A 143 13.05 17.06 -5.50
C ALA A 143 12.89 17.90 -4.23
N ALA A 144 12.99 17.28 -3.06
CA ALA A 144 12.94 17.97 -1.77
C ALA A 144 14.11 18.95 -1.60
N ARG A 145 15.32 18.59 -2.07
CA ARG A 145 16.50 19.49 -2.09
C ARG A 145 16.25 20.73 -2.99
N LEU A 146 15.74 20.49 -4.20
CA LEU A 146 15.42 21.56 -5.16
C LEU A 146 14.27 22.46 -4.66
N ALA A 147 13.30 21.90 -3.94
CA ALA A 147 12.23 22.63 -3.30
C ALA A 147 12.71 23.52 -2.14
N GLY A 148 13.91 23.32 -1.63
CA GLY A 148 14.46 24.02 -0.48
C GLY A 148 13.92 23.52 0.86
N VAL A 149 13.40 22.27 0.93
CA VAL A 149 12.94 21.68 2.20
C VAL A 149 14.13 21.60 3.18
N PRO A 150 13.99 22.16 4.40
CA PRO A 150 15.10 22.21 5.35
C PRO A 150 15.55 20.82 5.83
N GLU A 151 14.62 19.99 6.30
CA GLU A 151 14.90 18.65 6.79
C GLU A 151 14.44 17.59 5.78
N ARG A 152 15.39 16.83 5.26
CA ARG A 152 15.17 15.78 4.26
C ARG A 152 15.70 14.47 4.81
N ILE A 153 14.79 13.63 5.27
CA ILE A 153 15.08 12.35 5.93
C ILE A 153 14.89 11.21 4.92
N GLY A 154 15.88 10.38 4.78
CA GLY A 154 15.85 9.25 3.86
C GLY A 154 16.85 8.16 4.24
N LEU A 155 16.81 7.06 3.51
CA LEU A 155 17.67 5.90 3.73
C LEU A 155 19.16 6.21 3.55
N GLY A 156 19.50 7.13 2.65
CA GLY A 156 20.89 7.47 2.35
C GLY A 156 21.65 6.40 1.58
N LEU A 157 20.96 5.39 1.07
CA LEU A 157 21.58 4.34 0.27
C LEU A 157 21.96 4.84 -1.13
N GLY A 158 23.16 4.50 -1.57
CA GLY A 158 23.70 4.92 -2.86
C GLY A 158 23.78 6.45 -2.98
N ALA A 159 23.37 7.01 -4.13
CA ALA A 159 23.43 8.46 -4.41
C ALA A 159 22.40 9.30 -3.61
N GLN A 160 21.40 8.68 -2.97
CA GLN A 160 20.42 9.42 -2.17
C GLN A 160 21.07 10.20 -1.02
N ARG A 161 22.17 9.69 -0.46
CA ARG A 161 22.94 10.31 0.65
C ARG A 161 23.35 11.76 0.41
N TYR A 162 23.52 12.18 -0.83
CA TYR A 162 23.90 13.56 -1.17
C TYR A 162 22.77 14.57 -1.09
N PHE A 163 21.53 14.12 -0.91
CA PHE A 163 20.32 14.96 -0.97
C PHE A 163 19.47 14.93 0.31
N ILE A 164 19.84 14.10 1.27
CA ILE A 164 19.24 14.04 2.61
C ILE A 164 20.03 14.86 3.63
N THR A 165 19.43 15.11 4.79
CA THR A 165 20.05 15.86 5.90
C THR A 165 20.33 14.99 7.14
N ASN A 166 19.70 13.82 7.24
CA ASN A 166 20.04 12.83 8.26
C ASN A 166 21.28 12.00 7.80
N PRO A 167 21.93 11.28 8.72
CA PRO A 167 23.10 10.45 8.37
C PRO A 167 22.78 9.28 7.42
N GLY A 168 21.48 8.97 7.23
CA GLY A 168 21.05 7.77 6.52
C GLY A 168 21.19 6.52 7.39
N ILE A 169 20.95 5.35 6.77
CA ILE A 169 21.21 4.05 7.40
C ILE A 169 22.57 3.51 6.94
N ASP A 170 23.10 2.53 7.66
CA ASP A 170 24.36 1.90 7.29
C ASP A 170 24.28 1.24 5.91
N GLN A 171 25.34 1.33 5.11
CA GLN A 171 25.38 0.77 3.75
C GLN A 171 25.34 -0.77 3.74
N SER A 172 25.63 -1.44 4.85
CA SER A 172 25.48 -2.90 4.99
C SER A 172 24.04 -3.35 4.79
N HIS A 173 23.06 -2.48 5.09
CA HIS A 173 21.63 -2.74 4.86
C HIS A 173 21.22 -2.75 3.37
N PHE A 174 22.13 -2.47 2.43
CA PHE A 174 21.76 -2.31 1.01
C PHE A 174 21.02 -3.53 0.41
N HIS A 175 21.31 -4.73 0.92
CA HIS A 175 20.73 -5.99 0.47
C HIS A 175 19.56 -6.50 1.33
N ASP A 176 19.21 -5.77 2.40
CA ASP A 176 18.12 -6.15 3.28
C ASP A 176 16.74 -5.98 2.62
N GLN A 177 15.71 -6.48 3.29
CA GLN A 177 14.36 -6.26 2.84
C GLN A 177 13.91 -4.79 3.11
N PRO A 178 13.00 -4.26 2.30
CA PRO A 178 12.55 -2.88 2.45
C PRO A 178 12.00 -2.53 3.83
N VAL A 179 11.43 -3.49 4.55
CA VAL A 179 10.94 -3.27 5.93
C VAL A 179 12.09 -3.04 6.89
N ASP A 180 13.19 -3.80 6.76
CA ASP A 180 14.37 -3.66 7.60
C ASP A 180 15.05 -2.30 7.38
N TRP A 181 15.05 -1.81 6.13
CA TRP A 181 15.51 -0.44 5.84
C TRP A 181 14.72 0.62 6.61
N LEU A 182 13.39 0.45 6.68
CA LEU A 182 12.55 1.44 7.35
C LEU A 182 12.68 1.36 8.87
N VAL A 183 12.86 0.18 9.44
CA VAL A 183 13.20 0.04 10.87
C VAL A 183 14.50 0.77 11.18
N ALA A 184 15.54 0.55 10.37
CA ALA A 184 16.82 1.25 10.51
C ALA A 184 16.66 2.78 10.29
N LEU A 185 15.79 3.21 9.36
CA LEU A 185 15.50 4.62 9.12
C LEU A 185 14.84 5.27 10.34
N MET A 186 13.88 4.60 11.01
CA MET A 186 13.25 5.15 12.21
C MET A 186 14.31 5.38 13.30
N ALA A 187 15.22 4.43 13.50
CA ALA A 187 16.31 4.58 14.45
C ALA A 187 17.26 5.74 14.07
N ALA A 188 17.70 5.81 12.80
CA ALA A 188 18.58 6.88 12.32
C ALA A 188 17.94 8.27 12.38
N ALA A 189 16.62 8.35 12.18
CA ALA A 189 15.84 9.58 12.29
C ALA A 189 15.39 9.92 13.71
N LYS A 190 15.71 9.07 14.68
CA LYS A 190 15.27 9.19 16.10
C LYS A 190 13.74 9.27 16.25
N VAL A 191 13.03 8.57 15.39
CA VAL A 191 11.57 8.42 15.47
C VAL A 191 11.27 7.22 16.35
N PRO A 192 10.52 7.36 17.45
CA PRO A 192 10.10 6.24 18.29
C PRO A 192 9.29 5.24 17.44
N PHE A 193 9.72 3.98 17.43
CA PHE A 193 9.11 2.94 16.64
C PHE A 193 9.08 1.62 17.38
N ALA A 194 7.89 1.03 17.54
CA ALA A 194 7.70 -0.15 18.38
C ALA A 194 7.36 -1.43 17.60
N SER A 195 6.71 -1.31 16.43
CA SER A 195 6.18 -2.48 15.73
C SER A 195 6.01 -2.23 14.23
N THR A 196 6.27 -3.27 13.43
CA THR A 196 5.99 -3.30 12.00
C THR A 196 4.57 -3.78 11.67
N GLU A 197 3.77 -4.13 12.68
CA GLU A 197 2.39 -4.58 12.48
C GLU A 197 1.53 -3.42 11.96
N PRO A 198 0.90 -3.55 10.80
CA PRO A 198 0.03 -2.52 10.26
C PRO A 198 -1.34 -2.53 10.96
N ASP A 199 -1.89 -1.35 11.22
CA ASP A 199 -3.27 -1.17 11.69
C ASP A 199 -4.00 -0.23 10.72
N LEU A 200 -4.73 -0.81 9.77
CA LEU A 200 -5.52 -0.04 8.81
C LEU A 200 -6.84 0.39 9.46
N ARG A 201 -7.02 1.67 9.68
CA ARG A 201 -8.25 2.24 10.20
C ARG A 201 -9.27 2.42 9.10
N LEU A 202 -10.45 1.87 9.30
CA LEU A 202 -11.57 1.95 8.37
C LEU A 202 -12.73 2.73 8.99
N PRO A 203 -13.53 3.46 8.19
CA PRO A 203 -14.73 4.11 8.69
C PRO A 203 -15.68 3.08 9.34
N THR A 204 -16.19 3.38 10.53
CA THR A 204 -17.13 2.49 11.24
C THR A 204 -18.38 2.22 10.41
N SER A 205 -18.86 3.21 9.65
CA SER A 205 -19.99 3.05 8.73
C SER A 205 -19.75 1.99 7.67
N THR A 206 -18.52 1.91 7.11
CA THR A 206 -18.17 0.88 6.12
C THR A 206 -18.16 -0.52 6.76
N LEU A 207 -17.61 -0.66 7.97
CA LEU A 207 -17.59 -1.93 8.70
C LEU A 207 -19.02 -2.40 9.01
N THR A 208 -19.89 -1.49 9.46
CA THR A 208 -21.30 -1.78 9.74
C THR A 208 -22.03 -2.19 8.47
N ALA A 209 -21.88 -1.44 7.38
CA ALA A 209 -22.53 -1.74 6.11
C ALA A 209 -22.12 -3.14 5.55
N ILE A 210 -20.86 -3.53 5.65
CA ILE A 210 -20.41 -4.85 5.22
C ILE A 210 -20.94 -5.96 6.14
N ARG A 211 -21.00 -5.73 7.45
CA ARG A 211 -21.56 -6.69 8.41
C ARG A 211 -23.06 -6.92 8.12
N GLU A 212 -23.80 -5.86 7.86
CA GLU A 212 -25.23 -5.94 7.53
C GLU A 212 -25.45 -6.58 6.17
N LYS A 213 -24.69 -6.19 5.15
CA LYS A 213 -24.76 -6.76 3.79
C LYS A 213 -24.64 -8.27 3.77
N PHE A 214 -23.80 -8.83 4.63
CA PHE A 214 -23.54 -10.26 4.69
C PHE A 214 -24.01 -10.92 5.98
N ALA A 215 -24.97 -10.29 6.70
CA ALA A 215 -25.48 -10.79 7.98
C ALA A 215 -26.05 -12.21 7.90
N ALA A 216 -26.65 -12.60 6.75
CA ALA A 216 -27.18 -13.93 6.51
C ALA A 216 -26.13 -14.97 6.11
N ALA A 217 -24.88 -14.57 5.86
CA ALA A 217 -23.81 -15.47 5.46
C ALA A 217 -23.28 -16.26 6.68
N PRO A 218 -23.34 -17.61 6.69
CA PRO A 218 -22.87 -18.41 7.81
C PRO A 218 -21.38 -18.20 8.12
N ARG A 219 -21.04 -18.22 9.40
CA ARG A 219 -19.66 -18.23 9.88
C ARG A 219 -19.08 -19.65 9.92
N PRO A 220 -17.75 -19.83 9.83
CA PRO A 220 -16.72 -18.81 9.65
C PRO A 220 -16.69 -18.21 8.24
N TRP A 221 -16.20 -16.98 8.12
CA TRP A 221 -15.95 -16.30 6.85
C TRP A 221 -14.50 -16.49 6.42
N ILE A 222 -14.28 -17.17 5.32
CA ILE A 222 -12.94 -17.36 4.75
C ILE A 222 -12.83 -16.53 3.48
N ALA A 223 -11.91 -15.57 3.45
CA ALA A 223 -11.65 -14.77 2.27
C ALA A 223 -10.56 -15.40 1.40
N LEU A 224 -10.80 -15.53 0.11
CA LEU A 224 -9.84 -16.03 -0.86
C LEU A 224 -9.43 -14.91 -1.81
N GLY A 225 -8.13 -14.63 -1.87
CA GLY A 225 -7.57 -13.64 -2.77
C GLY A 225 -7.41 -14.16 -4.18
N LEU A 226 -8.20 -13.66 -5.13
CA LEU A 226 -8.07 -14.00 -6.55
C LEU A 226 -7.23 -12.95 -7.27
N GLY A 227 -6.30 -13.40 -8.10
CA GLY A 227 -5.49 -12.54 -8.93
C GLY A 227 -4.30 -11.88 -8.20
N ALA A 228 -3.30 -11.59 -8.97
CA ALA A 228 -2.11 -10.86 -8.56
C ALA A 228 -1.66 -9.91 -9.68
N SER A 229 -0.69 -9.03 -9.39
CA SER A 229 -0.14 -8.09 -10.36
C SER A 229 0.56 -8.75 -11.56
N HIS A 230 0.94 -10.03 -11.42
CA HIS A 230 1.55 -10.84 -12.45
C HIS A 230 0.98 -12.26 -12.41
N PRO A 231 0.76 -12.92 -13.59
CA PRO A 231 0.25 -14.30 -13.65
C PRO A 231 1.08 -15.30 -12.85
N ASP A 232 2.42 -15.12 -12.84
CA ASP A 232 3.35 -16.02 -12.12
C ASP A 232 3.19 -15.98 -10.59
N LYS A 233 2.40 -15.04 -10.08
CA LYS A 233 2.10 -14.90 -8.64
C LYS A 233 0.76 -15.49 -8.25
N ASP A 234 -0.01 -16.02 -9.18
CA ASP A 234 -1.34 -16.55 -8.92
C ASP A 234 -1.40 -18.05 -9.17
N TRP A 235 -2.32 -18.72 -8.49
CA TRP A 235 -2.64 -20.12 -8.76
C TRP A 235 -3.44 -20.25 -10.06
N SER A 236 -3.32 -21.40 -10.72
CA SER A 236 -4.22 -21.78 -11.80
C SER A 236 -5.65 -21.99 -11.27
N ASP A 237 -6.63 -21.89 -12.17
CA ASP A 237 -8.03 -22.17 -11.82
C ASP A 237 -8.23 -23.58 -11.30
N THR A 238 -7.44 -24.55 -11.79
CA THR A 238 -7.46 -25.93 -11.29
C THR A 238 -7.04 -25.98 -9.82
N HIS A 239 -5.92 -25.34 -9.44
CA HIS A 239 -5.48 -25.30 -8.04
C HIS A 239 -6.51 -24.60 -7.14
N TRP A 240 -7.12 -23.50 -7.62
CA TRP A 240 -8.18 -22.83 -6.88
C TRP A 240 -9.42 -23.70 -6.70
N ALA A 241 -9.85 -24.43 -7.73
CA ALA A 241 -11.00 -25.33 -7.66
C ALA A 241 -10.75 -26.50 -6.68
N GLU A 242 -9.57 -27.13 -6.73
CA GLU A 242 -9.16 -28.17 -5.79
C GLU A 242 -9.09 -27.65 -4.35
N PHE A 243 -8.49 -26.48 -4.15
CA PHE A 243 -8.40 -25.84 -2.83
C PHE A 243 -9.79 -25.53 -2.28
N LEU A 244 -10.67 -24.93 -3.08
CA LEU A 244 -12.04 -24.61 -2.69
C LEU A 244 -12.83 -25.88 -2.32
N ALA A 245 -12.72 -26.94 -3.12
CA ALA A 245 -13.37 -28.23 -2.83
C ALA A 245 -12.89 -28.82 -1.50
N GLY A 246 -11.58 -28.83 -1.26
CA GLY A 246 -11.01 -29.31 -0.01
C GLY A 246 -11.31 -28.42 1.21
N LEU A 247 -11.40 -27.11 1.03
CA LEU A 247 -11.78 -26.18 2.08
C LEU A 247 -13.23 -26.40 2.53
N ARG A 248 -14.13 -26.58 1.57
CA ARG A 248 -15.56 -26.85 1.83
C ARG A 248 -15.83 -28.12 2.63
N GLN A 249 -15.00 -29.14 2.47
CA GLN A 249 -15.09 -30.35 3.30
C GLN A 249 -14.72 -30.08 4.76
N ARG A 250 -14.02 -28.99 5.03
CA ARG A 250 -13.49 -28.63 6.35
C ARG A 250 -14.30 -27.55 7.07
N ILE A 251 -15.12 -26.77 6.37
CA ILE A 251 -15.93 -25.69 6.93
C ILE A 251 -17.39 -25.79 6.47
N GLN A 252 -18.31 -25.28 7.30
CA GLN A 252 -19.73 -25.05 6.95
C GLN A 252 -20.04 -23.56 6.75
N GLY A 253 -19.01 -22.71 6.80
CA GLY A 253 -19.13 -21.27 6.69
C GLY A 253 -19.12 -20.77 5.25
N THR A 254 -18.99 -19.47 5.09
CA THR A 254 -19.01 -18.79 3.80
C THR A 254 -17.61 -18.51 3.28
N VAL A 255 -17.39 -18.75 1.99
CA VAL A 255 -16.17 -18.37 1.27
C VAL A 255 -16.44 -17.11 0.46
N PHE A 256 -15.61 -16.09 0.66
CA PHE A 256 -15.65 -14.84 -0.11
C PHE A 256 -14.49 -14.78 -1.10
N MET A 257 -14.78 -14.58 -2.38
CA MET A 257 -13.76 -14.32 -3.40
C MET A 257 -13.46 -12.82 -3.46
N VAL A 258 -12.21 -12.41 -3.29
CA VAL A 258 -11.78 -11.01 -3.28
C VAL A 258 -10.60 -10.83 -4.23
N GLY A 259 -10.65 -9.85 -5.13
CA GLY A 259 -9.56 -9.68 -6.10
C GLY A 259 -9.70 -8.45 -7.01
N GLY A 260 -10.67 -7.59 -6.71
CA GLY A 260 -11.03 -6.44 -7.55
C GLY A 260 -11.81 -6.84 -8.81
N SER A 261 -12.50 -5.87 -9.41
CA SER A 261 -13.46 -6.09 -10.51
C SER A 261 -12.91 -6.85 -11.70
N MET A 262 -11.60 -6.76 -11.96
CA MET A 262 -10.95 -7.56 -13.04
C MET A 262 -11.07 -9.08 -12.82
N ASN A 263 -11.26 -9.53 -11.60
CA ASN A 263 -11.44 -10.93 -11.24
C ASN A 263 -12.92 -11.32 -10.99
N SER A 264 -13.88 -10.41 -11.24
CA SER A 264 -15.29 -10.67 -10.97
C SER A 264 -15.83 -11.84 -11.80
N ALA A 265 -15.54 -11.88 -13.10
CA ALA A 265 -15.94 -12.99 -13.96
C ALA A 265 -15.33 -14.33 -13.52
N ARG A 266 -14.07 -14.33 -13.08
CA ARG A 266 -13.39 -15.50 -12.55
C ARG A 266 -14.03 -15.98 -11.22
N GLY A 267 -14.33 -15.04 -10.32
CA GLY A 267 -15.06 -15.33 -9.09
C GLY A 267 -16.44 -15.92 -9.35
N GLN A 268 -17.17 -15.40 -10.35
CA GLN A 268 -18.48 -15.92 -10.75
C GLN A 268 -18.39 -17.36 -11.30
N ASN A 269 -17.35 -17.68 -12.06
CA ASN A 269 -17.11 -19.03 -12.55
C ASN A 269 -16.89 -20.03 -11.40
N PHE A 270 -16.16 -19.66 -10.35
CA PHE A 270 -15.98 -20.50 -9.16
C PHE A 270 -17.30 -20.71 -8.41
N ILE A 271 -18.17 -19.71 -8.33
CA ILE A 271 -19.51 -19.85 -7.73
C ILE A 271 -20.33 -20.87 -8.54
N ALA A 272 -20.37 -20.74 -9.86
CA ALA A 272 -21.12 -21.64 -10.74
C ALA A 272 -20.68 -23.10 -10.61
N GLN A 273 -19.38 -23.34 -10.37
CA GLN A 273 -18.81 -24.68 -10.19
C GLN A 273 -18.96 -25.21 -8.74
N SER A 274 -19.37 -24.35 -7.81
CA SER A 274 -19.37 -24.64 -6.38
C SER A 274 -20.73 -25.12 -5.88
N ALA A 275 -21.38 -26.07 -6.52
CA ALA A 275 -22.70 -26.57 -6.13
C ALA A 275 -22.86 -26.72 -4.60
N GLY A 276 -23.86 -26.04 -4.02
CA GLY A 276 -24.35 -26.23 -2.67
C GLY A 276 -23.59 -25.60 -1.50
N ALA A 277 -22.48 -24.86 -1.69
CA ALA A 277 -21.85 -24.13 -0.59
C ALA A 277 -22.01 -22.62 -0.74
N PRO A 278 -22.06 -21.86 0.36
CA PRO A 278 -22.11 -20.40 0.31
C PRO A 278 -20.74 -19.84 -0.13
N VAL A 279 -20.60 -19.65 -1.44
CA VAL A 279 -19.47 -18.90 -2.05
C VAL A 279 -20.03 -17.59 -2.57
N ILE A 280 -19.44 -16.49 -2.16
CA ILE A 280 -19.88 -15.13 -2.51
C ILE A 280 -18.78 -14.42 -3.28
N ASN A 281 -19.16 -13.81 -4.42
CA ASN A 281 -18.27 -12.95 -5.18
C ASN A 281 -18.18 -11.57 -4.52
N GLY A 282 -17.04 -11.25 -3.93
CA GLY A 282 -16.71 -9.96 -3.35
C GLY A 282 -15.75 -9.14 -4.23
N CYS A 283 -15.45 -9.60 -5.47
CA CYS A 283 -14.50 -8.92 -6.35
C CYS A 283 -14.96 -7.52 -6.78
N ASP A 284 -16.27 -7.27 -6.81
CA ASP A 284 -16.83 -5.97 -7.19
C ASP A 284 -16.96 -4.97 -6.02
N LEU A 285 -16.57 -5.37 -4.81
CA LEU A 285 -16.53 -4.46 -3.67
C LEU A 285 -15.52 -3.33 -3.92
N ARG A 286 -15.88 -2.12 -3.50
CA ARG A 286 -14.92 -0.99 -3.48
C ARG A 286 -13.76 -1.34 -2.55
N LEU A 287 -12.63 -0.68 -2.72
CA LEU A 287 -11.40 -1.02 -1.98
C LEU A 287 -11.60 -0.99 -0.46
N THR A 288 -12.26 0.03 0.06
CA THR A 288 -12.57 0.14 1.50
C THR A 288 -13.59 -0.90 1.97
N GLU A 289 -14.54 -1.29 1.12
CA GLU A 289 -15.49 -2.37 1.41
C GLU A 289 -14.80 -3.74 1.42
N ALA A 290 -13.91 -3.97 0.46
CA ALA A 290 -13.08 -5.18 0.43
C ALA A 290 -12.17 -5.26 1.67
N ALA A 291 -11.54 -4.15 2.06
CA ALA A 291 -10.76 -4.08 3.30
C ALA A 291 -11.62 -4.36 4.55
N ALA A 292 -12.84 -3.85 4.59
CA ALA A 292 -13.78 -4.13 5.69
C ALA A 292 -14.21 -5.60 5.72
N LEU A 293 -14.49 -6.20 4.57
CA LEU A 293 -14.75 -7.64 4.47
C LEU A 293 -13.58 -8.47 4.97
N LEU A 294 -12.37 -8.13 4.53
CA LEU A 294 -11.14 -8.82 4.93
C LEU A 294 -10.89 -8.68 6.44
N ARG A 295 -11.14 -7.52 7.04
CA ARG A 295 -11.08 -7.32 8.50
C ARG A 295 -12.11 -8.13 9.26
N LEU A 296 -13.30 -8.36 8.68
CA LEU A 296 -14.38 -9.13 9.29
C LEU A 296 -14.26 -10.63 9.02
N ALA A 297 -13.40 -11.06 8.12
CA ALA A 297 -13.13 -12.46 7.83
C ALA A 297 -12.34 -13.12 8.98
N ASP A 298 -12.61 -14.40 9.20
CA ASP A 298 -11.93 -15.19 10.22
C ASP A 298 -10.54 -15.61 9.76
N LEU A 299 -10.37 -15.85 8.45
CA LEU A 299 -9.09 -16.18 7.81
C LEU A 299 -9.05 -15.65 6.38
N PHE A 300 -7.83 -15.49 5.89
CA PHE A 300 -7.54 -15.20 4.48
C PHE A 300 -6.59 -16.24 3.89
N ALA A 301 -6.79 -16.61 2.63
CA ALA A 301 -5.80 -17.33 1.83
C ALA A 301 -5.69 -16.74 0.43
N GLY A 302 -4.47 -16.62 -0.10
CA GLY A 302 -4.27 -16.07 -1.44
C GLY A 302 -2.83 -15.68 -1.76
N PRO A 303 -2.58 -15.21 -2.98
CA PRO A 303 -1.27 -14.73 -3.40
C PRO A 303 -0.75 -13.59 -2.53
N SER A 304 0.57 -13.38 -2.53
CA SER A 304 1.21 -12.20 -1.96
C SER A 304 0.84 -10.94 -2.77
N SER A 305 -0.33 -10.40 -2.51
CA SER A 305 -0.97 -9.31 -3.25
C SER A 305 -1.70 -8.33 -2.32
N ALA A 306 -2.38 -7.33 -2.87
CA ALA A 306 -3.10 -6.34 -2.09
C ALA A 306 -4.13 -6.93 -1.10
N PRO A 307 -4.99 -7.89 -1.47
CA PRO A 307 -5.93 -8.50 -0.53
C PRO A 307 -5.27 -9.13 0.69
N MET A 308 -4.11 -9.82 0.53
CA MET A 308 -3.36 -10.38 1.65
C MET A 308 -2.91 -9.27 2.62
N ASN A 309 -2.32 -8.21 2.09
CA ASN A 309 -1.85 -7.10 2.92
C ASN A 309 -3.01 -6.40 3.65
N LEU A 310 -4.16 -6.21 2.98
CA LEU A 310 -5.37 -5.63 3.58
C LEU A 310 -5.93 -6.52 4.71
N ALA A 311 -5.94 -7.85 4.53
CA ALA A 311 -6.37 -8.80 5.57
C ALA A 311 -5.48 -8.68 6.80
N VAL A 312 -4.15 -8.69 6.61
CA VAL A 312 -3.16 -8.53 7.69
C VAL A 312 -3.36 -7.22 8.44
N ALA A 313 -3.54 -6.10 7.72
CA ALA A 313 -3.76 -4.79 8.31
C ALA A 313 -5.14 -4.65 8.99
N GLY A 314 -6.09 -5.49 8.60
CA GLY A 314 -7.36 -5.67 9.28
C GLY A 314 -7.28 -6.50 10.57
N GLY A 315 -6.15 -7.14 10.85
CA GLY A 315 -5.97 -8.04 11.98
C GLY A 315 -6.32 -9.49 11.70
N THR A 316 -6.54 -9.87 10.45
CA THR A 316 -6.89 -11.22 10.01
C THR A 316 -5.64 -12.04 9.71
N ASP A 317 -5.60 -13.28 10.18
CA ASP A 317 -4.52 -14.22 9.84
C ASP A 317 -4.59 -14.58 8.35
N ALA A 318 -3.46 -14.39 7.65
CA ALA A 318 -3.38 -14.51 6.20
C ALA A 318 -2.39 -15.59 5.77
N PHE A 319 -2.90 -16.61 5.09
CA PHE A 319 -2.12 -17.67 4.47
C PHE A 319 -1.69 -17.22 3.07
N GLY A 320 -0.49 -16.63 3.02
CA GLY A 320 0.06 -16.05 1.80
C GLY A 320 0.79 -17.09 0.93
N LEU A 321 0.43 -17.16 -0.35
CA LEU A 321 1.11 -18.00 -1.34
C LEU A 321 2.34 -17.25 -1.88
N PHE A 322 3.53 -17.69 -1.52
CA PHE A 322 4.81 -17.09 -1.93
C PHE A 322 5.57 -18.03 -2.89
N GLY A 323 5.00 -18.24 -4.07
CA GLY A 323 5.60 -19.11 -5.08
C GLY A 323 6.78 -18.48 -5.79
N SER A 324 6.62 -17.24 -6.29
CA SER A 324 7.60 -16.54 -7.13
C SER A 324 8.21 -15.30 -6.48
N THR A 325 7.83 -14.97 -5.25
CA THR A 325 8.33 -13.79 -4.53
C THR A 325 8.89 -14.16 -3.16
N PRO A 326 9.87 -13.42 -2.65
CA PRO A 326 10.34 -13.58 -1.27
C PRO A 326 9.20 -13.40 -0.26
N VAL A 327 9.29 -14.14 0.84
CA VAL A 327 8.32 -14.05 1.93
C VAL A 327 8.41 -12.67 2.59
N LEU A 328 7.27 -12.01 2.72
CA LEU A 328 7.15 -10.77 3.49
C LEU A 328 7.10 -11.08 4.99
N LYS A 329 7.96 -10.43 5.78
CA LYS A 329 8.14 -10.70 7.21
C LYS A 329 7.75 -9.51 8.11
N TYR A 330 6.93 -8.60 7.61
CA TYR A 330 6.57 -7.40 8.37
C TYR A 330 5.47 -7.64 9.43
N SER A 331 4.76 -8.76 9.37
CA SER A 331 3.69 -9.07 10.31
C SER A 331 3.70 -10.55 10.71
N LYS A 332 3.41 -10.81 11.99
CA LYS A 332 3.21 -12.17 12.55
C LYS A 332 1.95 -12.87 12.05
N ARG A 333 1.02 -12.11 11.43
CA ARG A 333 -0.21 -12.63 10.85
C ARG A 333 -0.02 -13.19 9.44
N ILE A 334 1.17 -13.06 8.86
CA ILE A 334 1.50 -13.67 7.57
C ILE A 334 1.99 -15.09 7.80
N HIS A 335 1.16 -16.06 7.44
CA HIS A 335 1.50 -17.47 7.42
C HIS A 335 1.94 -17.83 6.00
N ALA A 336 3.25 -17.92 5.78
CA ALA A 336 3.78 -18.11 4.43
C ALA A 336 3.66 -19.56 3.98
N ILE A 337 2.99 -19.77 2.85
CA ILE A 337 2.98 -21.05 2.13
C ILE A 337 3.97 -20.91 0.98
N VAL A 338 5.04 -21.69 1.06
CA VAL A 338 6.14 -21.70 0.08
C VAL A 338 6.27 -23.05 -0.60
N PRO A 339 6.71 -23.11 -1.86
CA PRO A 339 6.94 -24.39 -2.52
C PRO A 339 8.16 -25.10 -1.94
N PRO A 340 8.27 -26.43 -2.07
CA PRO A 340 9.49 -27.16 -1.76
C PRO A 340 10.72 -26.53 -2.43
N GLY A 341 11.78 -26.28 -1.68
CA GLY A 341 13.00 -25.60 -2.15
C GLY A 341 12.90 -24.08 -2.24
N GLY A 342 11.80 -23.48 -1.78
CA GLY A 342 11.61 -22.02 -1.72
C GLY A 342 11.05 -21.38 -3.00
N PRO A 343 10.85 -20.06 -2.98
CA PRO A 343 10.30 -19.31 -4.12
C PRO A 343 11.17 -19.40 -5.37
N SER A 344 10.52 -19.53 -6.54
CA SER A 344 11.15 -19.59 -7.87
C SER A 344 10.16 -19.11 -8.93
N PRO A 345 10.57 -18.81 -10.17
CA PRO A 345 9.65 -18.35 -11.21
C PRO A 345 8.45 -19.26 -11.46
N ASP A 346 8.62 -20.57 -11.29
CA ASP A 346 7.55 -21.59 -11.41
C ASP A 346 6.96 -22.02 -10.05
N GLY A 347 7.36 -21.40 -8.97
CA GLY A 347 7.03 -21.80 -7.60
C GLY A 347 5.54 -21.85 -7.31
N MET A 348 4.72 -20.98 -7.90
CA MET A 348 3.27 -21.03 -7.70
C MET A 348 2.64 -22.35 -8.16
N LYS A 349 3.16 -22.96 -9.23
CA LYS A 349 2.69 -24.26 -9.73
C LYS A 349 3.05 -25.41 -8.77
N ARG A 350 4.07 -25.23 -7.93
CA ARG A 350 4.59 -26.23 -6.98
C ARG A 350 3.99 -26.11 -5.58
N ILE A 351 3.26 -25.05 -5.28
CA ILE A 351 2.44 -24.97 -4.07
C ILE A 351 1.15 -25.74 -4.34
N LEU A 352 0.97 -26.86 -3.67
CA LEU A 352 -0.20 -27.71 -3.86
C LEU A 352 -1.36 -27.25 -2.96
N PRO A 353 -2.62 -27.37 -3.40
CA PRO A 353 -3.81 -27.06 -2.60
C PRO A 353 -3.86 -27.82 -1.27
N ALA A 354 -3.48 -29.11 -1.26
CA ALA A 354 -3.41 -29.92 -0.06
C ALA A 354 -2.45 -29.35 0.99
N GLN A 355 -1.26 -28.89 0.58
CA GLN A 355 -0.29 -28.24 1.46
C GLN A 355 -0.88 -26.99 2.14
N ALA A 356 -1.60 -26.17 1.39
CA ALA A 356 -2.24 -24.98 1.92
C ALA A 356 -3.34 -25.34 2.94
N LEU A 357 -4.17 -26.33 2.62
CA LEU A 357 -5.23 -26.81 3.51
C LEU A 357 -4.69 -27.42 4.81
N GLU A 358 -3.57 -28.13 4.75
CA GLU A 358 -2.92 -28.69 5.95
C GLU A 358 -2.38 -27.59 6.86
N GLN A 359 -1.72 -26.58 6.30
CA GLN A 359 -1.23 -25.45 7.09
C GLN A 359 -2.36 -24.62 7.70
N MET A 360 -3.49 -24.52 7.03
CA MET A 360 -4.68 -23.81 7.53
C MET A 360 -5.48 -24.60 8.57
N ALA A 361 -5.36 -25.94 8.60
CA ALA A 361 -6.23 -26.80 9.40
C ALA A 361 -6.35 -26.41 10.89
N PRO A 362 -5.26 -26.07 11.63
CA PRO A 362 -5.36 -25.67 13.03
C PRO A 362 -6.17 -24.38 13.24
N TYR A 363 -6.10 -23.47 12.26
CA TYR A 363 -6.80 -22.19 12.31
C TYR A 363 -8.28 -22.33 11.93
N LEU A 364 -8.58 -23.18 10.96
CA LEU A 364 -9.98 -23.52 10.59
C LEU A 364 -10.73 -24.16 11.75
N THR A 365 -10.08 -24.94 12.58
CA THR A 365 -10.69 -25.55 13.78
C THR A 365 -11.03 -24.47 14.82
N ARG A 366 -10.15 -23.48 15.03
CA ARG A 366 -10.40 -22.35 15.95
C ARG A 366 -11.54 -21.45 15.46
N ALA A 367 -11.59 -21.16 14.16
CA ALA A 367 -12.64 -20.35 13.55
C ALA A 367 -14.03 -20.98 13.67
N LYS A 368 -14.14 -22.30 13.83
CA LYS A 368 -15.43 -22.99 14.07
C LYS A 368 -15.96 -22.82 15.49
N GLY A 369 -15.11 -22.47 16.44
CA GLY A 369 -15.46 -22.35 17.86
C GLY A 369 -15.71 -20.93 18.33
N ALA A 370 -15.58 -19.94 17.46
CA ALA A 370 -15.84 -18.52 17.70
C ALA A 370 -17.18 -18.08 17.09
#